data_a19c250fc5f3f0a9850403e0a7eaa06f
#
_entry.id   a19c250fc5f3f0a9850403e0a7eaa06f
#
_cell.length_a   1.000
_cell.length_b   1.000
_cell.length_c   1.000
_cell.angle_alpha   90.00
_cell.angle_beta   90.00
_cell.angle_gamma   90.00
#
_symmetry.space_group_name_H-M   'P 1'
#
loop_
_entity.id
_entity.type
_entity.pdbx_description
1 polymer ?
#
loop_
_entity_poly.entity_id
_entity_poly.type
_entity_poly.pdbx_seq_one_letter_code
_entity_poly.pdbx_strand_id
1 'polypeptide(L)'
;MADLSRLRKRLLEADATTSARATDEIDIAGCATIAYSSENPAHPVEHLLDGRSGPGATRWISARPDTIEHIVVEFDQPQAISRLVYEVEEAARERTQEVRVEVSEDGGRSYRQILVQEYTFSPGGATYQREEQRFNLRQVSHLRLTIVPNKGGSGTATLTALRLFV
;
A
#
# COMPACT_ATOMS: atom_id res chain seq x y z
N MET A 1 36.76 23.83 22.30
CA MET A 1 35.33 23.92 21.91
C MET A 1 35.29 24.34 20.45
N ALA A 2 34.64 23.54 19.61
CA ALA A 2 34.53 23.87 18.18
C ALA A 2 33.64 25.10 17.99
N ASP A 3 34.13 26.07 17.21
CA ASP A 3 33.30 27.22 16.81
C ASP A 3 32.26 26.76 15.79
N LEU A 4 31.03 26.60 16.25
CA LEU A 4 29.90 26.16 15.43
C LEU A 4 29.25 27.30 14.65
N SER A 5 29.76 28.55 14.73
CA SER A 5 29.23 29.70 14.01
C SER A 5 29.37 29.61 12.49
N ARG A 6 30.25 28.71 12.03
CA ARG A 6 30.50 28.45 10.59
C ARG A 6 29.79 27.20 10.06
N LEU A 7 28.97 26.54 10.88
CA LEU A 7 28.23 25.36 10.43
C LEU A 7 27.24 25.78 9.33
N ARG A 8 27.47 25.30 8.11
CA ARG A 8 26.49 25.42 7.03
C ARG A 8 25.44 24.34 7.25
N LYS A 9 24.23 24.75 7.54
CA LYS A 9 23.09 23.83 7.62
C LYS A 9 22.02 24.25 6.62
N ARG A 10 21.45 23.26 5.96
CA ARG A 10 20.27 23.40 5.13
C ARG A 10 19.19 22.57 5.76
N LEU A 11 18.04 23.18 6.04
CA LEU A 11 16.83 22.41 6.31
C LEU A 11 16.59 21.61 5.01
N LEU A 12 16.76 20.31 5.09
CA LEU A 12 16.07 19.47 4.15
C LEU A 12 14.62 19.73 4.49
N GLU A 13 13.98 20.61 3.68
CA GLU A 13 12.56 20.57 3.69
C GLU A 13 12.27 19.07 3.63
N ALA A 14 11.55 18.56 4.62
CA ALA A 14 10.82 17.36 4.38
C ALA A 14 9.91 17.77 3.20
N ASP A 15 10.52 17.84 2.02
CA ASP A 15 9.79 17.50 0.86
C ASP A 15 9.12 16.23 1.35
N ALA A 16 7.84 16.38 1.69
CA ALA A 16 6.99 15.23 1.62
C ALA A 16 7.45 14.66 0.30
N THR A 17 8.42 13.75 0.39
CA THR A 17 9.15 13.35 -0.79
C THR A 17 8.06 12.72 -1.61
N THR A 18 7.49 13.50 -2.49
CA THR A 18 6.90 12.98 -3.68
C THR A 18 8.10 12.32 -4.31
N SER A 19 8.32 11.07 -3.95
CA SER A 19 9.40 10.28 -4.49
C SER A 19 9.23 10.40 -5.97
N ALA A 20 10.17 11.07 -6.62
CA ALA A 20 10.13 11.20 -8.06
C ALA A 20 9.87 9.79 -8.57
N ARG A 21 8.72 9.59 -9.26
CA ARG A 21 8.30 8.27 -9.71
C ARG A 21 9.46 7.63 -10.45
N ALA A 22 9.89 6.46 -10.01
CA ALA A 22 10.92 5.72 -10.70
C ALA A 22 10.45 5.47 -12.14
N THR A 23 11.38 5.46 -13.11
CA THR A 23 11.02 5.36 -14.54
C THR A 23 10.28 4.07 -14.91
N ASP A 24 10.38 3.02 -14.07
CA ASP A 24 9.70 1.74 -14.21
C ASP A 24 8.41 1.63 -13.35
N GLU A 25 8.08 2.66 -12.59
CA GLU A 25 6.86 2.66 -11.77
C GLU A 25 5.62 2.94 -12.63
N ILE A 26 4.60 2.09 -12.46
CA ILE A 26 3.32 2.25 -13.14
C ILE A 26 2.57 3.45 -12.54
N ASP A 27 2.15 4.37 -13.38
CA ASP A 27 1.24 5.45 -13.00
C ASP A 27 -0.19 4.92 -12.86
N ILE A 28 -0.49 4.33 -11.71
CA ILE A 28 -1.79 3.72 -11.46
C ILE A 28 -2.91 4.74 -11.66
N ALA A 29 -2.75 5.96 -11.14
CA ALA A 29 -3.76 7.01 -11.27
C ALA A 29 -4.02 7.41 -12.73
N GLY A 30 -3.03 7.29 -13.60
CA GLY A 30 -3.13 7.64 -15.01
C GLY A 30 -3.59 6.51 -15.94
N CYS A 31 -3.56 5.24 -15.49
CA CYS A 31 -3.82 4.09 -16.35
C CYS A 31 -4.78 3.05 -15.76
N ALA A 32 -5.40 3.34 -14.63
CA ALA A 32 -6.30 2.39 -13.98
C ALA A 32 -7.44 3.09 -13.23
N THR A 33 -8.48 2.34 -12.98
CA THR A 33 -9.53 2.68 -12.01
C THR A 33 -9.27 1.91 -10.73
N ILE A 34 -9.43 2.54 -9.58
CA ILE A 34 -9.39 1.88 -8.28
C ILE A 34 -10.80 1.59 -7.83
N ALA A 35 -11.14 0.30 -7.78
CA ALA A 35 -12.35 -0.16 -7.12
C ALA A 35 -12.03 -0.53 -5.68
N TYR A 36 -12.90 -0.18 -4.76
CA TYR A 36 -12.70 -0.45 -3.33
C TYR A 36 -14.03 -0.79 -2.66
N SER A 37 -13.98 -1.63 -1.64
CA SER A 37 -15.19 -2.09 -0.95
C SER A 37 -15.71 -1.07 0.05
N SER A 38 -14.85 -0.34 0.73
CA SER A 38 -15.21 0.79 1.60
C SER A 38 -14.01 1.69 1.88
N GLU A 39 -14.27 2.90 2.35
CA GLU A 39 -13.25 3.82 2.86
C GLU A 39 -13.81 4.72 3.95
N ASN A 40 -12.97 5.05 4.91
CA ASN A 40 -13.23 6.15 5.83
C ASN A 40 -12.98 7.46 5.09
N PRO A 41 -13.92 8.44 5.10
CA PRO A 41 -13.76 9.69 4.37
C PRO A 41 -12.50 10.51 4.73
N ALA A 42 -11.98 10.35 5.95
CA ALA A 42 -10.74 10.98 6.38
C ALA A 42 -9.48 10.23 5.91
N HIS A 43 -9.64 8.99 5.46
CA HIS A 43 -8.56 8.11 5.01
C HIS A 43 -8.95 7.39 3.72
N PRO A 44 -9.15 8.14 2.63
CA PRO A 44 -9.62 7.58 1.36
C PRO A 44 -8.55 6.77 0.65
N VAL A 45 -8.96 6.04 -0.37
CA VAL A 45 -8.08 5.17 -1.16
C VAL A 45 -7.01 5.95 -1.93
N GLU A 46 -7.23 7.22 -2.22
CA GLU A 46 -6.25 8.11 -2.84
C GLU A 46 -4.97 8.22 -2.04
N HIS A 47 -5.02 8.01 -0.72
CA HIS A 47 -3.84 8.01 0.13
C HIS A 47 -2.84 6.89 -0.21
N LEU A 48 -3.28 5.83 -0.90
CA LEU A 48 -2.37 4.78 -1.37
C LEU A 48 -1.47 5.22 -2.52
N LEU A 49 -1.88 6.25 -3.25
CA LEU A 49 -1.27 6.68 -4.50
C LEU A 49 -0.73 8.10 -4.45
N ASP A 50 -0.69 8.73 -3.28
CA ASP A 50 -0.27 10.12 -3.12
C ASP A 50 1.25 10.32 -3.09
N GLY A 51 2.01 9.24 -3.25
CA GLY A 51 3.48 9.26 -3.26
C GLY A 51 4.12 9.32 -1.87
N ARG A 52 3.33 9.34 -0.81
CA ARG A 52 3.83 9.31 0.57
C ARG A 52 4.05 7.89 1.03
N SER A 53 5.11 7.68 1.79
CA SER A 53 5.50 6.37 2.32
C SER A 53 6.20 6.50 3.66
N GLY A 54 6.39 5.37 4.32
CA GLY A 54 7.07 5.28 5.60
C GLY A 54 6.17 5.53 6.82
N PRO A 55 6.71 5.37 8.02
CA PRO A 55 5.97 5.61 9.26
C PRO A 55 5.44 7.04 9.34
N GLY A 56 4.18 7.20 9.74
CA GLY A 56 3.51 8.50 9.85
C GLY A 56 2.94 9.06 8.54
N ALA A 57 3.08 8.34 7.41
CA ALA A 57 2.49 8.74 6.14
C ALA A 57 0.95 8.62 6.15
N THR A 58 0.32 9.21 5.15
CA THR A 58 -1.12 9.03 4.89
C THR A 58 -1.45 7.56 4.66
N ARG A 59 -2.71 7.19 4.90
CA ARG A 59 -3.17 5.81 4.78
C ARG A 59 -4.62 5.74 4.32
N TRP A 60 -4.96 4.63 3.71
CA TRP A 60 -6.34 4.23 3.56
C TRP A 60 -6.78 3.44 4.79
N ILE A 61 -7.99 3.69 5.25
CA ILE A 61 -8.66 2.92 6.31
C ILE A 61 -10.05 2.56 5.80
N SER A 62 -10.47 1.31 6.01
CA SER A 62 -11.84 0.89 5.67
C SER A 62 -12.88 1.60 6.56
N ALA A 63 -14.10 1.71 6.04
CA ALA A 63 -15.21 2.29 6.81
C ALA A 63 -15.82 1.30 7.81
N ARG A 64 -15.63 0.00 7.57
CA ARG A 64 -16.30 -1.08 8.30
C ARG A 64 -15.32 -1.85 9.17
N PRO A 65 -15.59 -2.03 10.46
CA PRO A 65 -14.79 -2.92 11.29
C PRO A 65 -15.10 -4.38 10.95
N ASP A 66 -14.17 -5.27 11.27
CA ASP A 66 -14.32 -6.73 11.25
C ASP A 66 -14.80 -7.31 9.91
N THR A 67 -14.52 -6.59 8.84
CA THR A 67 -14.96 -6.93 7.50
C THR A 67 -13.76 -7.15 6.60
N ILE A 68 -13.76 -8.24 5.85
CA ILE A 68 -12.78 -8.46 4.77
C ILE A 68 -13.03 -7.41 3.69
N GLU A 69 -11.98 -6.68 3.34
CA GLU A 69 -12.04 -5.57 2.39
C GLU A 69 -11.24 -5.88 1.13
N HIS A 70 -11.65 -5.26 0.04
CA HIS A 70 -11.00 -5.41 -1.25
C HIS A 70 -10.62 -4.05 -1.83
N ILE A 71 -9.43 -4.01 -2.43
CA ILE A 71 -9.00 -2.93 -3.30
C ILE A 71 -8.58 -3.57 -4.62
N VAL A 72 -9.13 -3.10 -5.72
CA VAL A 72 -8.85 -3.64 -7.04
C VAL A 72 -8.30 -2.54 -7.93
N VAL A 73 -7.14 -2.79 -8.51
CA VAL A 73 -6.58 -1.97 -9.58
C VAL A 73 -7.09 -2.55 -10.89
N GLU A 74 -7.96 -1.82 -11.56
CA GLU A 74 -8.54 -2.19 -12.85
C GLU A 74 -7.81 -1.41 -13.94
N PHE A 75 -6.86 -2.05 -14.61
CA PHE A 75 -6.05 -1.40 -15.64
C PHE A 75 -6.86 -1.14 -16.92
N ASP A 76 -6.69 0.03 -17.54
CA ASP A 76 -7.30 0.37 -18.83
C ASP A 76 -6.79 -0.55 -19.94
N GLN A 77 -5.52 -0.94 -19.85
CA GLN A 77 -4.86 -1.92 -20.70
C GLN A 77 -4.07 -2.89 -19.85
N PRO A 78 -3.96 -4.17 -20.23
CA PRO A 78 -3.14 -5.12 -19.48
C PRO A 78 -1.71 -4.62 -19.28
N GLN A 79 -1.18 -4.84 -18.08
CA GLN A 79 0.15 -4.39 -17.68
C GLN A 79 1.06 -5.58 -17.36
N ALA A 80 2.33 -5.45 -17.70
CA ALA A 80 3.37 -6.28 -17.12
C ALA A 80 3.70 -5.77 -15.71
N ILE A 81 3.85 -6.67 -14.76
CA ILE A 81 4.23 -6.32 -13.39
C ILE A 81 5.43 -7.16 -12.98
N SER A 82 6.54 -6.49 -12.70
CA SER A 82 7.79 -7.13 -12.22
C SER A 82 7.98 -7.01 -10.72
N ARG A 83 7.37 -6.00 -10.10
CA ARG A 83 7.54 -5.72 -8.67
C ARG A 83 6.32 -5.05 -8.09
N LEU A 84 6.00 -5.44 -6.85
CA LEU A 84 4.92 -4.86 -6.06
C LEU A 84 5.50 -4.43 -4.72
N VAL A 85 5.12 -3.24 -4.27
CA VAL A 85 5.42 -2.72 -2.94
C VAL A 85 4.13 -2.25 -2.29
N TYR A 86 3.89 -2.68 -1.07
CA TYR A 86 2.86 -2.09 -0.21
C TYR A 86 3.37 -1.92 1.22
N GLU A 87 2.72 -1.03 1.95
CA GLU A 87 3.09 -0.70 3.31
C GLU A 87 1.86 -0.75 4.21
N VAL A 88 2.08 -1.18 5.45
CA VAL A 88 1.06 -1.22 6.50
C VAL A 88 1.65 -0.62 7.76
N GLU A 89 0.89 0.25 8.41
CA GLU A 89 1.25 0.82 9.71
C GLU A 89 0.11 0.65 10.70
N GLU A 90 0.43 0.14 11.89
CA GLU A 90 -0.46 0.09 13.03
C GLU A 90 0.33 0.37 14.30
N ALA A 91 0.15 1.56 14.84
CA ALA A 91 0.85 2.01 16.05
C ALA A 91 -0.03 2.02 17.30
N ALA A 92 -1.34 1.92 17.15
CA ALA A 92 -2.29 2.18 18.23
C ALA A 92 -2.78 0.93 18.97
N ARG A 93 -2.80 -0.21 18.31
CA ARG A 93 -3.36 -1.45 18.87
C ARG A 93 -2.61 -2.69 18.42
N GLU A 94 -2.75 -3.75 19.18
CA GLU A 94 -2.28 -5.07 18.79
C GLU A 94 -3.25 -5.70 17.81
N ARG A 95 -2.73 -6.19 16.67
CA ARG A 95 -3.50 -6.97 15.70
C ARG A 95 -2.63 -7.74 14.72
N THR A 96 -3.23 -8.75 14.11
CA THR A 96 -2.66 -9.48 12.97
C THR A 96 -3.52 -9.23 11.74
N GLN A 97 -2.98 -8.49 10.78
CA GLN A 97 -3.63 -8.22 9.51
C GLN A 97 -3.06 -9.13 8.42
N GLU A 98 -3.94 -9.74 7.62
CA GLU A 98 -3.54 -10.50 6.44
C GLU A 98 -3.79 -9.68 5.18
N VAL A 99 -2.84 -9.72 4.26
CA VAL A 99 -2.99 -9.16 2.91
C VAL A 99 -2.76 -10.28 1.90
N ARG A 100 -3.74 -10.51 1.04
CA ARG A 100 -3.65 -11.39 -0.12
C ARG A 100 -3.56 -10.56 -1.37
N VAL A 101 -2.68 -10.95 -2.27
CA VAL A 101 -2.58 -10.33 -3.60
C VAL A 101 -2.97 -11.36 -4.64
N GLU A 102 -3.91 -10.99 -5.49
CA GLU A 102 -4.44 -11.81 -6.55
C GLU A 102 -4.41 -11.04 -7.85
N VAL A 103 -4.20 -11.72 -8.95
CA VAL A 103 -4.20 -11.12 -10.29
C VAL A 103 -5.18 -11.82 -11.20
N SER A 104 -5.71 -11.06 -12.15
CA SER A 104 -6.54 -11.53 -13.24
C SER A 104 -5.90 -11.15 -14.58
N GLU A 105 -5.97 -12.07 -15.53
CA GLU A 105 -5.53 -11.86 -16.91
C GLU A 105 -6.72 -11.89 -17.90
N ASP A 106 -7.93 -12.06 -17.39
CA ASP A 106 -9.16 -12.26 -18.17
C ASP A 106 -10.25 -11.22 -17.90
N GLY A 107 -9.86 -10.01 -17.52
CA GLY A 107 -10.79 -8.92 -17.28
C GLY A 107 -11.53 -9.01 -15.94
N GLY A 108 -10.96 -9.66 -14.94
CA GLY A 108 -11.55 -9.80 -13.61
C GLY A 108 -12.52 -10.97 -13.47
N ARG A 109 -12.60 -11.85 -14.47
CA ARG A 109 -13.51 -13.02 -14.42
C ARG A 109 -12.98 -14.11 -13.51
N SER A 110 -11.66 -14.30 -13.48
CA SER A 110 -10.97 -15.19 -12.56
C SER A 110 -9.73 -14.55 -11.99
N TYR A 111 -9.38 -14.95 -10.76
CA TYR A 111 -8.21 -14.46 -10.06
C TYR A 111 -7.32 -15.61 -9.63
N ARG A 112 -6.03 -15.38 -9.66
CA ARG A 112 -4.99 -16.28 -9.17
C ARG A 112 -4.24 -15.59 -8.03
N GLN A 113 -4.15 -16.26 -6.89
CA GLN A 113 -3.37 -15.76 -5.75
C GLN A 113 -1.88 -15.85 -6.06
N ILE A 114 -1.16 -14.75 -5.85
CA ILE A 114 0.30 -14.67 -6.05
C ILE A 114 1.06 -14.41 -4.77
N LEU A 115 0.41 -13.91 -3.72
CA LEU A 115 1.04 -13.59 -2.44
C LEU A 115 0.02 -13.63 -1.32
N VAL A 116 0.42 -14.15 -0.16
CA VAL A 116 -0.28 -14.01 1.13
C VAL A 116 0.73 -13.64 2.18
N GLN A 117 0.47 -12.58 2.94
CA GLN A 117 1.30 -12.17 4.06
C GLN A 117 0.45 -11.83 5.27
N GLU A 118 0.92 -12.21 6.44
CA GLU A 118 0.36 -11.84 7.72
C GLU A 118 1.37 -11.00 8.51
N TYR A 119 0.88 -9.93 9.12
CA TYR A 119 1.70 -9.07 9.96
C TYR A 119 1.05 -8.92 11.31
N THR A 120 1.81 -9.21 12.37
CA THR A 120 1.41 -8.96 13.74
C THR A 120 2.02 -7.66 14.21
N PHE A 121 1.16 -6.71 14.55
CA PHE A 121 1.54 -5.41 15.10
C PHE A 121 1.32 -5.35 16.58
N SER A 122 2.21 -4.64 17.27
CA SER A 122 2.13 -4.42 18.69
C SER A 122 2.68 -3.02 19.01
N PRO A 123 1.99 -2.19 19.82
CA PRO A 123 2.44 -0.84 20.16
C PRO A 123 3.84 -0.77 20.78
N GLY A 124 4.25 -1.81 21.50
CA GLY A 124 5.59 -1.92 22.06
C GLY A 124 6.62 -2.63 21.20
N GLY A 125 6.24 -3.07 20.01
CA GLY A 125 7.07 -3.85 19.08
C GLY A 125 6.98 -3.33 17.66
N ALA A 126 6.65 -4.23 16.72
CA ALA A 126 6.50 -3.87 15.31
C ALA A 126 5.23 -3.04 15.10
N THR A 127 5.36 -1.87 14.48
CA THR A 127 4.25 -0.95 14.18
C THR A 127 4.15 -0.61 12.70
N TYR A 128 5.10 -1.04 11.91
CA TYR A 128 5.20 -0.75 10.47
C TYR A 128 5.79 -1.94 9.74
N GLN A 129 5.24 -2.23 8.56
CA GLN A 129 5.74 -3.25 7.66
C GLN A 129 5.72 -2.75 6.21
N ARG A 130 6.84 -2.93 5.53
CA ARG A 130 6.98 -2.74 4.10
C ARG A 130 7.20 -4.09 3.45
N GLU A 131 6.34 -4.44 2.50
CA GLU A 131 6.47 -5.64 1.70
C GLU A 131 6.91 -5.29 0.29
N GLU A 132 7.91 -5.98 -0.20
CA GLU A 132 8.37 -5.87 -1.58
C GLU A 132 8.55 -7.26 -2.16
N GLN A 133 7.86 -7.54 -3.26
CA GLN A 133 7.91 -8.82 -3.95
C GLN A 133 8.16 -8.63 -5.44
N ARG A 134 8.94 -9.53 -6.02
CA ARG A 134 9.22 -9.57 -7.45
C ARG A 134 8.39 -10.65 -8.11
N PHE A 135 7.90 -10.35 -9.30
CA PHE A 135 7.08 -11.22 -10.12
C PHE A 135 7.51 -11.18 -11.57
N ASN A 136 7.02 -12.12 -12.37
CA ASN A 136 7.11 -12.11 -13.82
C ASN A 136 5.69 -12.24 -14.39
N LEU A 137 4.90 -11.19 -14.24
CA LEU A 137 3.53 -11.13 -14.71
C LEU A 137 3.49 -10.30 -15.99
N ARG A 138 2.81 -10.79 -17.04
CA ARG A 138 2.91 -10.19 -18.37
C ARG A 138 1.68 -9.43 -18.82
N GLN A 139 0.49 -9.87 -18.45
CA GLN A 139 -0.78 -9.32 -18.97
C GLN A 139 -1.83 -9.22 -17.87
N VAL A 140 -1.51 -8.49 -16.84
CA VAL A 140 -2.42 -8.28 -15.71
C VAL A 140 -3.47 -7.24 -16.10
N SER A 141 -4.73 -7.67 -16.15
CA SER A 141 -5.87 -6.78 -16.34
C SER A 141 -6.37 -6.20 -15.01
N HIS A 142 -6.33 -7.00 -13.95
CA HIS A 142 -6.78 -6.61 -12.61
C HIS A 142 -5.81 -7.14 -11.56
N LEU A 143 -5.51 -6.31 -10.57
CA LEU A 143 -4.79 -6.72 -9.37
C LEU A 143 -5.68 -6.43 -8.16
N ARG A 144 -5.97 -7.46 -7.36
CA ARG A 144 -6.82 -7.36 -6.19
C ARG A 144 -6.02 -7.57 -4.91
N LEU A 145 -6.14 -6.63 -3.98
CA LEU A 145 -5.72 -6.78 -2.60
C LEU A 145 -6.94 -7.19 -1.77
N THR A 146 -6.84 -8.30 -1.07
CA THR A 146 -7.86 -8.75 -0.11
C THR A 146 -7.26 -8.64 1.28
N ILE A 147 -7.91 -7.88 2.14
CA ILE A 147 -7.38 -7.54 3.46
C ILE A 147 -8.30 -8.07 4.53
N VAL A 148 -7.76 -8.96 5.38
CA VAL A 148 -8.41 -9.41 6.62
C VAL A 148 -7.88 -8.51 7.73
N PRO A 149 -8.71 -7.63 8.31
CA PRO A 149 -8.22 -6.53 9.15
C PRO A 149 -7.59 -7.01 10.46
N ASN A 150 -8.11 -8.07 11.06
CA ASN A 150 -7.54 -8.68 12.25
C ASN A 150 -8.01 -10.13 12.39
N LYS A 151 -7.09 -11.08 12.35
CA LYS A 151 -7.42 -12.51 12.39
C LYS A 151 -7.89 -13.02 13.76
N GLY A 152 -7.60 -12.32 14.82
CA GLY A 152 -7.93 -12.73 16.19
C GLY A 152 -8.70 -11.70 17.01
N GLY A 153 -9.27 -10.68 16.36
CA GLY A 153 -9.94 -9.59 17.08
C GLY A 153 -10.68 -8.65 16.16
N SER A 154 -10.93 -7.45 16.65
CA SER A 154 -11.65 -6.41 15.93
C SER A 154 -10.72 -5.37 15.32
N GLY A 155 -11.20 -4.66 14.32
CA GLY A 155 -10.51 -3.52 13.71
C GLY A 155 -10.91 -3.27 12.27
N THR A 156 -10.47 -2.13 11.74
CA THR A 156 -10.63 -1.75 10.34
C THR A 156 -9.40 -2.15 9.54
N ALA A 157 -9.57 -2.44 8.27
CA ALA A 157 -8.45 -2.68 7.36
C ALA A 157 -7.69 -1.37 7.08
N THR A 158 -6.38 -1.45 6.91
CA THR A 158 -5.54 -0.30 6.59
C THR A 158 -4.39 -0.66 5.65
N LEU A 159 -4.05 0.26 4.78
CA LEU A 159 -2.83 0.25 3.97
C LEU A 159 -2.27 1.66 3.86
N THR A 160 -0.95 1.79 3.88
CA THR A 160 -0.26 3.08 3.83
C THR A 160 0.10 3.47 2.40
N ALA A 161 0.58 2.53 1.60
CA ALA A 161 1.00 2.80 0.22
C ALA A 161 0.87 1.55 -0.65
N LEU A 162 0.69 1.75 -1.95
CA LEU A 162 0.73 0.72 -2.98
C LEU A 162 1.51 1.25 -4.18
N ARG A 163 2.54 0.51 -4.60
CA ARG A 163 3.34 0.83 -5.78
C ARG A 163 3.55 -0.43 -6.63
N LEU A 164 3.40 -0.25 -7.93
CA LEU A 164 3.57 -1.30 -8.93
C LEU A 164 4.60 -0.88 -9.95
N PHE A 165 5.39 -1.83 -10.44
CA PHE A 165 6.49 -1.59 -11.37
C PHE A 165 6.43 -2.57 -12.54
N VAL A 166 6.81 -2.08 -13.72
CA VAL A 166 6.91 -2.88 -14.95
C VAL A 166 8.16 -3.76 -14.95
#